data_40acc2df89b233fe2a5bcd8521ec3469
#
_entry.id   40acc2df89b233fe2a5bcd8521ec3469
#
_cell.length_a   1.000
_cell.length_b   1.000
_cell.length_c   1.000
_cell.angle_alpha   90.00
_cell.angle_beta   90.00
_cell.angle_gamma   90.00
#
_symmetry.space_group_name_H-M   'P 1'
#
loop_
_entity.id
_entity.type
_entity.pdbx_description
1 polymer ?
#
loop_
_entity_poly.entity_id
_entity_poly.type
_entity_poly.pdbx_seq_one_letter_code
_entity_poly.pdbx_strand_id
1 'polypeptide(L)'
;IVCNGNFHGRTTTVISFSSSKESKENFGPLTVGFEIIEYNNIQKLNEAFKKDKNIVGFLVEPIQGEGGVVVPDDGYLIKSKKLCEKYNVLFIADEIQTGICRTGKLLACDHEDVRPDIVILGKALSGGFYPVSGVLADSKIMGVLKVGQHGSTFGGNPLGAVVAKESIKFALSKNLSKNATEMGVLFRENLEKLRTKYKLIKKIRGKGLLNAIVLDCEETSKVPWQLSLKMRDNGVLAKPTQGNKIRFAPPLIINKKQILKAIKLIDTSFSEL
;
A
#
# COMPACT_ATOMS: atom_id res chain seq x y z
N ILE A 1 -11.26 -10.95 8.61
CA ILE A 1 -11.10 -9.57 9.14
C ILE A 1 -10.31 -8.73 8.15
N VAL A 2 -10.67 -7.45 8.04
CA VAL A 2 -9.93 -6.40 7.33
C VAL A 2 -9.83 -5.14 8.18
N CYS A 3 -8.98 -4.19 7.78
CA CYS A 3 -8.81 -2.94 8.51
C CYS A 3 -9.63 -1.79 7.93
N ASN A 4 -10.05 -0.86 8.76
CA ASN A 4 -10.60 0.42 8.31
C ASN A 4 -9.56 1.19 7.48
N GLY A 5 -10.00 1.93 6.46
CA GLY A 5 -9.10 2.63 5.53
C GLY A 5 -8.45 1.73 4.48
N ASN A 6 -8.86 0.45 4.37
CA ASN A 6 -8.31 -0.50 3.42
C ASN A 6 -8.64 -0.16 1.96
N PHE A 7 -7.77 -0.67 1.06
CA PHE A 7 -8.05 -0.72 -0.37
C PHE A 7 -7.45 -1.98 -0.98
N HIS A 8 -8.29 -2.99 -1.22
CA HIS A 8 -7.86 -4.29 -1.76
C HIS A 8 -8.33 -4.54 -3.20
N GLY A 9 -8.91 -3.54 -3.86
CA GLY A 9 -9.39 -3.64 -5.25
C GLY A 9 -10.84 -3.19 -5.40
N ARG A 10 -11.47 -3.56 -6.55
CA ARG A 10 -12.80 -3.07 -6.93
C ARG A 10 -13.75 -4.15 -7.42
N THR A 11 -13.47 -5.42 -7.19
CA THR A 11 -14.45 -6.50 -7.43
C THR A 11 -15.55 -6.45 -6.36
N THR A 12 -16.73 -6.99 -6.65
CA THR A 12 -17.89 -6.93 -5.76
C THR A 12 -17.58 -7.45 -4.36
N THR A 13 -16.91 -8.60 -4.25
CA THR A 13 -16.50 -9.16 -2.95
C THR A 13 -15.55 -8.21 -2.21
N VAL A 14 -14.56 -7.64 -2.90
CA VAL A 14 -13.56 -6.77 -2.28
C VAL A 14 -14.16 -5.44 -1.81
N ILE A 15 -15.03 -4.82 -2.61
CA ILE A 15 -15.71 -3.59 -2.17
C ILE A 15 -16.66 -3.85 -1.00
N SER A 16 -17.15 -5.07 -0.82
CA SER A 16 -18.06 -5.43 0.29
C SER A 16 -17.45 -5.13 1.67
N PHE A 17 -16.15 -5.27 1.80
CA PHE A 17 -15.41 -4.95 3.02
C PHE A 17 -14.59 -3.64 2.95
N SER A 18 -14.80 -2.82 1.92
CA SER A 18 -14.22 -1.47 1.92
C SER A 18 -14.88 -0.60 3.00
N SER A 19 -14.10 0.28 3.61
CA SER A 19 -14.63 1.33 4.49
C SER A 19 -15.11 2.58 3.74
N SER A 20 -14.81 2.70 2.42
CA SER A 20 -15.32 3.79 1.58
C SER A 20 -16.77 3.55 1.20
N LYS A 21 -17.65 4.51 1.53
CA LYS A 21 -19.07 4.49 1.14
C LYS A 21 -19.22 4.57 -0.38
N GLU A 22 -18.44 5.42 -1.02
CA GLU A 22 -18.48 5.64 -2.47
C GLU A 22 -18.09 4.39 -3.26
N SER A 23 -17.27 3.52 -2.70
CA SER A 23 -16.87 2.26 -3.34
C SER A 23 -17.97 1.22 -3.34
N LYS A 24 -18.98 1.35 -2.47
CA LYS A 24 -20.08 0.37 -2.26
C LYS A 24 -21.42 0.83 -2.79
N GLU A 25 -21.65 2.12 -2.84
CA GLU A 25 -22.93 2.70 -3.22
C GLU A 25 -23.31 2.29 -4.65
N ASN A 26 -24.51 1.74 -4.82
CA ASN A 26 -25.08 1.26 -6.08
C ASN A 26 -24.37 0.03 -6.71
N PHE A 27 -23.53 -0.68 -5.96
CA PHE A 27 -22.83 -1.90 -6.43
C PHE A 27 -23.27 -3.20 -5.72
N GLY A 28 -24.45 -3.20 -5.09
CA GLY A 28 -25.00 -4.40 -4.44
C GLY A 28 -25.53 -5.46 -5.42
N PRO A 29 -25.86 -6.68 -4.93
CA PRO A 29 -25.74 -7.09 -3.54
C PRO A 29 -24.27 -7.28 -3.10
N LEU A 30 -23.97 -6.91 -1.84
CA LEU A 30 -22.63 -7.07 -1.28
C LEU A 30 -22.46 -8.45 -0.63
N THR A 31 -21.24 -8.99 -0.69
CA THR A 31 -20.87 -10.24 -0.04
C THR A 31 -20.76 -10.01 1.47
N VAL A 32 -21.30 -10.94 2.27
CA VAL A 32 -21.24 -10.93 3.74
C VAL A 32 -20.06 -11.76 4.26
N GLY A 33 -19.83 -11.73 5.58
CA GLY A 33 -18.80 -12.55 6.24
C GLY A 33 -17.49 -11.81 6.49
N PHE A 34 -17.52 -10.48 6.53
CA PHE A 34 -16.34 -9.64 6.80
C PHE A 34 -16.56 -8.79 8.05
N GLU A 35 -15.53 -8.70 8.89
CA GLU A 35 -15.46 -7.77 10.00
C GLU A 35 -14.37 -6.72 9.73
N ILE A 36 -14.71 -5.44 9.92
CA ILE A 36 -13.79 -4.31 9.72
C ILE A 36 -13.36 -3.81 11.09
N ILE A 37 -12.06 -3.81 11.36
CA ILE A 37 -11.48 -3.30 12.60
C ILE A 37 -10.60 -2.08 12.36
N GLU A 38 -10.24 -1.37 13.42
CA GLU A 38 -9.30 -0.26 13.35
C GLU A 38 -7.90 -0.75 12.94
N TYR A 39 -7.27 -0.06 11.98
CA TYR A 39 -5.90 -0.33 11.57
C TYR A 39 -4.90 0.04 12.67
N ASN A 40 -3.81 -0.70 12.80
CA ASN A 40 -2.79 -0.49 13.82
C ASN A 40 -3.31 -0.70 15.27
N ASN A 41 -4.36 -1.48 15.46
CA ASN A 41 -4.94 -1.78 16.77
C ASN A 41 -4.94 -3.28 17.07
N ILE A 42 -3.89 -3.74 17.77
CA ILE A 42 -3.70 -5.16 18.15
C ILE A 42 -4.79 -5.64 19.12
N GLN A 43 -5.27 -4.76 20.00
CA GLN A 43 -6.32 -5.08 20.94
C GLN A 43 -7.62 -5.40 20.22
N LYS A 44 -8.01 -4.60 19.22
CA LYS A 44 -9.21 -4.84 18.42
C LYS A 44 -9.11 -6.14 17.60
N LEU A 45 -7.94 -6.45 17.07
CA LEU A 45 -7.71 -7.73 16.38
C LEU A 45 -7.89 -8.91 17.35
N ASN A 46 -7.31 -8.84 18.53
CA ASN A 46 -7.45 -9.89 19.55
C ASN A 46 -8.88 -10.03 20.09
N GLU A 47 -9.60 -8.92 20.26
CA GLU A 47 -11.02 -8.92 20.65
C GLU A 47 -11.89 -9.62 19.60
N ALA A 48 -11.69 -9.32 18.30
CA ALA A 48 -12.41 -9.94 17.20
C ALA A 48 -12.18 -11.47 17.16
N PHE A 49 -10.92 -11.93 17.27
CA PHE A 49 -10.61 -13.37 17.34
C PHE A 49 -11.17 -14.09 18.56
N LYS A 50 -11.33 -13.38 19.68
CA LYS A 50 -11.99 -13.94 20.88
C LYS A 50 -13.49 -14.07 20.68
N LYS A 51 -14.10 -13.07 20.03
CA LYS A 51 -15.55 -12.97 19.83
C LYS A 51 -16.08 -14.00 18.84
N ASP A 52 -15.41 -14.17 17.71
CA ASP A 52 -15.84 -15.09 16.64
C ASP A 52 -14.73 -16.09 16.29
N LYS A 53 -15.02 -17.39 16.54
CA LYS A 53 -14.10 -18.50 16.26
C LYS A 53 -14.14 -18.98 14.82
N ASN A 54 -15.07 -18.48 14.00
CA ASN A 54 -15.19 -18.81 12.58
C ASN A 54 -14.30 -17.91 11.69
N ILE A 55 -13.59 -16.94 12.26
CA ILE A 55 -12.65 -16.10 11.52
C ILE A 55 -11.51 -16.98 11.01
N VAL A 56 -11.29 -16.97 9.70
CA VAL A 56 -10.29 -17.82 9.01
C VAL A 56 -9.12 -17.04 8.43
N GLY A 57 -9.26 -15.71 8.29
CA GLY A 57 -8.22 -14.88 7.68
C GLY A 57 -8.23 -13.44 8.20
N PHE A 58 -7.03 -12.87 8.30
CA PHE A 58 -6.79 -11.44 8.51
C PHE A 58 -6.06 -10.88 7.28
N LEU A 59 -6.78 -10.12 6.46
CA LEU A 59 -6.24 -9.47 5.26
C LEU A 59 -5.84 -8.03 5.60
N VAL A 60 -4.57 -7.70 5.38
CA VAL A 60 -4.00 -6.41 5.77
C VAL A 60 -3.00 -5.88 4.73
N GLU A 61 -3.04 -4.58 4.46
CA GLU A 61 -1.94 -3.86 3.81
C GLU A 61 -0.86 -3.61 4.87
N PRO A 62 0.41 -4.01 4.67
CA PRO A 62 1.49 -3.69 5.62
C PRO A 62 1.67 -2.18 5.84
N ILE A 63 1.39 -1.38 4.83
CA ILE A 63 1.23 0.07 4.88
C ILE A 63 0.01 0.40 4.03
N GLN A 64 -0.98 1.08 4.59
CA GLN A 64 -2.16 1.46 3.82
C GLN A 64 -1.81 2.56 2.82
N GLY A 65 -1.82 2.22 1.54
CA GLY A 65 -1.42 3.14 0.48
C GLY A 65 -2.51 4.16 0.13
N GLU A 66 -3.69 3.70 -0.27
CA GLU A 66 -4.83 4.55 -0.62
C GLU A 66 -5.41 5.25 0.61
N GLY A 67 -5.28 4.68 1.81
CA GLY A 67 -5.61 5.30 3.09
C GLY A 67 -4.78 6.53 3.45
N GLY A 68 -3.81 6.93 2.61
CA GLY A 68 -2.96 8.12 2.80
C GLY A 68 -1.59 7.80 3.39
N VAL A 69 -1.00 6.72 2.96
CA VAL A 69 0.31 6.20 3.40
C VAL A 69 0.36 6.07 4.92
N VAL A 70 -0.55 5.27 5.46
CA VAL A 70 -0.60 5.01 6.90
C VAL A 70 0.41 3.91 7.23
N VAL A 71 1.54 4.32 7.79
CA VAL A 71 2.58 3.41 8.29
C VAL A 71 2.18 3.03 9.73
N PRO A 72 2.05 1.73 10.05
CA PRO A 72 1.71 1.30 11.40
C PRO A 72 2.89 1.49 12.34
N ASP A 73 2.64 1.38 13.64
CA ASP A 73 3.68 1.37 14.66
C ASP A 73 4.58 0.14 14.52
N ASP A 74 5.84 0.30 14.92
CA ASP A 74 6.80 -0.81 14.89
C ASP A 74 6.29 -1.99 15.72
N GLY A 75 6.41 -3.17 15.16
CA GLY A 75 5.94 -4.40 15.77
C GLY A 75 4.44 -4.70 15.56
N TYR A 76 3.70 -3.90 14.80
CA TYR A 76 2.31 -4.18 14.50
C TYR A 76 2.13 -5.47 13.70
N LEU A 77 2.90 -5.65 12.63
CA LEU A 77 2.77 -6.81 11.75
C LEU A 77 3.17 -8.10 12.46
N ILE A 78 4.31 -8.09 13.18
CA ILE A 78 4.75 -9.28 13.91
C ILE A 78 3.78 -9.66 15.05
N LYS A 79 3.21 -8.69 15.76
CA LYS A 79 2.19 -8.95 16.79
C LYS A 79 0.91 -9.50 16.16
N SER A 80 0.49 -8.95 15.01
CA SER A 80 -0.68 -9.44 14.26
C SER A 80 -0.47 -10.87 13.78
N LYS A 81 0.71 -11.19 13.23
CA LYS A 81 1.06 -12.55 12.80
C LYS A 81 1.01 -13.54 13.97
N LYS A 82 1.60 -13.18 15.13
CA LYS A 82 1.56 -14.01 16.34
C LYS A 82 0.12 -14.25 16.84
N LEU A 83 -0.77 -13.25 16.74
CA LEU A 83 -2.18 -13.45 17.05
C LEU A 83 -2.85 -14.39 16.05
N CYS A 84 -2.60 -14.24 14.77
CA CYS A 84 -3.12 -15.14 13.75
C CYS A 84 -2.70 -16.59 14.03
N GLU A 85 -1.43 -16.84 14.33
CA GLU A 85 -0.93 -18.16 14.71
C GLU A 85 -1.62 -18.71 15.96
N LYS A 86 -1.75 -17.90 17.00
CA LYS A 86 -2.42 -18.28 18.25
C LYS A 86 -3.86 -18.73 18.05
N TYR A 87 -4.59 -18.09 17.12
CA TYR A 87 -6.00 -18.39 16.87
C TYR A 87 -6.24 -19.27 15.64
N ASN A 88 -5.17 -19.78 15.02
CA ASN A 88 -5.22 -20.57 13.79
C ASN A 88 -5.94 -19.85 12.64
N VAL A 89 -5.60 -18.57 12.45
CA VAL A 89 -6.12 -17.69 11.41
C VAL A 89 -5.00 -17.39 10.41
N LEU A 90 -5.30 -17.35 9.11
CA LEU A 90 -4.31 -17.02 8.08
C LEU A 90 -4.00 -15.52 8.09
N PHE A 91 -2.70 -15.19 8.15
CA PHE A 91 -2.22 -13.83 7.95
C PHE A 91 -1.99 -13.59 6.45
N ILE A 92 -2.80 -12.72 5.85
CA ILE A 92 -2.81 -12.44 4.42
C ILE A 92 -2.27 -11.03 4.19
N ALA A 93 -1.09 -10.90 3.59
CA ALA A 93 -0.48 -9.60 3.30
C ALA A 93 -0.83 -9.15 1.88
N ASP A 94 -1.50 -8.02 1.77
CA ASP A 94 -1.66 -7.32 0.50
C ASP A 94 -0.44 -6.42 0.25
N GLU A 95 0.52 -6.96 -0.48
CA GLU A 95 1.76 -6.29 -0.89
C GLU A 95 1.67 -5.69 -2.31
N ILE A 96 0.46 -5.55 -2.85
CA ILE A 96 0.25 -5.01 -4.22
C ILE A 96 0.86 -3.62 -4.37
N GLN A 97 0.76 -2.77 -3.36
CA GLN A 97 1.32 -1.41 -3.40
C GLN A 97 2.67 -1.29 -2.68
N THR A 98 2.89 -2.09 -1.67
CA THR A 98 4.05 -2.01 -0.78
C THR A 98 5.22 -2.89 -1.20
N GLY A 99 4.95 -3.98 -1.91
CA GLY A 99 5.93 -4.95 -2.36
C GLY A 99 6.84 -4.47 -3.49
N ILE A 100 7.70 -5.37 -3.93
CA ILE A 100 8.68 -5.20 -5.01
C ILE A 100 9.51 -3.93 -4.79
N CYS A 101 10.21 -3.89 -3.66
CA CYS A 101 11.17 -2.86 -3.24
C CYS A 101 10.59 -1.47 -2.89
N ARG A 102 9.27 -1.25 -3.02
CA ARG A 102 8.66 0.08 -2.84
C ARG A 102 8.98 0.72 -1.50
N THR A 103 9.00 -0.06 -0.44
CA THR A 103 9.21 0.44 0.93
C THR A 103 10.65 0.36 1.41
N GLY A 104 11.59 -0.13 0.57
CA GLY A 104 13.00 -0.29 0.92
C GLY A 104 13.40 -1.73 1.28
N LYS A 105 12.46 -2.66 1.23
CA LYS A 105 12.66 -4.12 1.31
C LYS A 105 11.93 -4.76 0.13
N LEU A 106 12.19 -6.04 -0.17
CA LEU A 106 11.50 -6.74 -1.24
C LEU A 106 9.98 -6.76 -0.98
N LEU A 107 9.59 -7.12 0.22
CA LEU A 107 8.23 -7.01 0.76
C LEU A 107 8.23 -6.05 1.96
N ALA A 108 7.12 -5.37 2.22
CA ALA A 108 7.05 -4.51 3.40
C ALA A 108 7.00 -5.33 4.70
N CYS A 109 6.49 -6.54 4.66
CA CYS A 109 6.54 -7.48 5.79
C CYS A 109 7.98 -7.81 6.23
N ASP A 110 8.98 -7.73 5.32
CA ASP A 110 10.39 -7.98 5.64
C ASP A 110 11.00 -6.93 6.59
N HIS A 111 10.32 -5.79 6.82
CA HIS A 111 10.78 -4.81 7.81
C HIS A 111 10.67 -5.31 9.25
N GLU A 112 9.78 -6.26 9.49
CA GLU A 112 9.55 -6.85 10.81
C GLU A 112 9.81 -8.37 10.81
N ASP A 113 10.51 -8.87 9.78
CA ASP A 113 10.82 -10.30 9.59
C ASP A 113 9.57 -11.19 9.65
N VAL A 114 8.43 -10.66 9.16
CA VAL A 114 7.16 -11.39 9.11
C VAL A 114 7.04 -12.17 7.81
N ARG A 115 6.85 -13.49 7.92
CA ARG A 115 6.44 -14.33 6.80
C ARG A 115 4.91 -14.49 6.80
N PRO A 116 4.18 -13.87 5.88
CA PRO A 116 2.75 -14.08 5.72
C PRO A 116 2.42 -15.53 5.32
N ASP A 117 1.22 -15.99 5.64
CA ASP A 117 0.70 -17.28 5.14
C ASP A 117 0.29 -17.15 3.67
N ILE A 118 -0.23 -15.98 3.28
CA ILE A 118 -0.57 -15.65 1.90
C ILE A 118 -0.02 -14.24 1.58
N VAL A 119 0.62 -14.12 0.42
CA VAL A 119 1.12 -12.84 -0.12
C VAL A 119 0.40 -12.53 -1.43
N ILE A 120 -0.13 -11.33 -1.55
CA ILE A 120 -0.75 -10.84 -2.78
C ILE A 120 0.18 -9.82 -3.42
N LEU A 121 0.56 -10.04 -4.68
CA LEU A 121 1.44 -9.17 -5.47
C LEU A 121 0.75 -8.66 -6.71
N GLY A 122 1.12 -7.47 -7.16
CA GLY A 122 0.62 -6.83 -8.38
C GLY A 122 1.38 -5.56 -8.69
N LYS A 123 0.79 -4.63 -9.39
CA LYS A 123 1.38 -3.33 -9.75
C LYS A 123 2.85 -3.43 -10.19
N ALA A 124 3.80 -3.11 -9.30
CA ALA A 124 5.23 -3.14 -9.59
C ALA A 124 5.75 -4.51 -10.05
N LEU A 125 5.03 -5.60 -9.79
CA LEU A 125 5.35 -6.93 -10.30
C LEU A 125 5.47 -6.96 -11.83
N SER A 126 4.72 -6.10 -12.52
CA SER A 126 4.75 -5.96 -13.97
C SER A 126 5.86 -5.05 -14.52
N GLY A 127 6.63 -4.39 -13.64
CA GLY A 127 7.54 -3.32 -14.08
C GLY A 127 6.84 -2.14 -14.75
N GLY A 128 5.51 -2.10 -14.73
CA GLY A 128 4.68 -1.10 -15.41
C GLY A 128 4.45 -1.37 -16.90
N PHE A 129 4.88 -2.53 -17.40
CA PHE A 129 4.83 -2.88 -18.82
C PHE A 129 3.59 -3.70 -19.20
N TYR A 130 3.25 -4.75 -18.44
CA TYR A 130 2.15 -5.66 -18.76
C TYR A 130 1.39 -6.06 -17.50
N PRO A 131 0.03 -6.01 -17.47
CA PRO A 131 -0.71 -6.31 -16.25
C PRO A 131 -0.50 -7.76 -15.79
N VAL A 132 0.02 -7.92 -14.59
CA VAL A 132 0.22 -9.21 -13.94
C VAL A 132 0.05 -9.08 -12.44
N SER A 133 -0.55 -10.08 -11.83
CA SER A 133 -0.67 -10.25 -10.40
C SER A 133 -0.49 -11.71 -10.02
N GLY A 134 -0.23 -11.96 -8.76
CA GLY A 134 -0.07 -13.31 -8.24
C GLY A 134 -0.44 -13.38 -6.76
N VAL A 135 -0.88 -14.57 -6.37
CA VAL A 135 -1.10 -14.95 -4.98
C VAL A 135 -0.14 -16.09 -4.67
N LEU A 136 0.65 -15.92 -3.62
CA LEU A 136 1.64 -16.88 -3.18
C LEU A 136 1.27 -17.41 -1.79
N ALA A 137 1.30 -18.72 -1.64
CA ALA A 137 1.13 -19.39 -0.35
C ALA A 137 1.82 -20.77 -0.38
N ASP A 138 1.99 -21.37 0.79
CA ASP A 138 2.50 -22.73 0.89
C ASP A 138 1.52 -23.75 0.27
N SER A 139 2.05 -24.89 -0.21
CA SER A 139 1.27 -25.95 -0.84
C SER A 139 0.14 -26.47 0.05
N LYS A 140 0.31 -26.48 1.37
CA LYS A 140 -0.75 -26.88 2.31
C LYS A 140 -1.97 -25.94 2.28
N ILE A 141 -1.79 -24.68 1.90
CA ILE A 141 -2.87 -23.70 1.76
C ILE A 141 -3.42 -23.76 0.34
N MET A 142 -2.57 -23.68 -0.68
CA MET A 142 -2.99 -23.67 -2.08
C MET A 142 -3.54 -25.03 -2.53
N GLY A 143 -3.08 -26.13 -1.95
CA GLY A 143 -3.50 -27.50 -2.30
C GLY A 143 -4.94 -27.85 -1.95
N VAL A 144 -5.68 -26.98 -1.27
CA VAL A 144 -7.13 -27.15 -1.06
C VAL A 144 -7.92 -26.92 -2.35
N LEU A 145 -7.35 -26.14 -3.29
CA LEU A 145 -7.96 -25.92 -4.60
C LEU A 145 -7.77 -27.16 -5.48
N LYS A 146 -8.87 -27.69 -5.99
CA LYS A 146 -8.88 -28.86 -6.89
C LYS A 146 -9.04 -28.43 -8.34
N VAL A 147 -8.65 -29.29 -9.25
CA VAL A 147 -8.85 -29.10 -10.70
C VAL A 147 -10.32 -28.76 -11.00
N GLY A 148 -10.53 -27.70 -11.77
CA GLY A 148 -11.87 -27.22 -12.14
C GLY A 148 -12.54 -26.26 -11.17
N GLN A 149 -11.96 -26.03 -9.97
CA GLN A 149 -12.54 -25.09 -8.99
C GLN A 149 -12.13 -23.63 -9.19
N HIS A 150 -11.04 -23.40 -9.91
CA HIS A 150 -10.55 -22.06 -10.24
C HIS A 150 -10.01 -22.05 -11.66
N GLY A 151 -10.18 -20.93 -12.37
CA GLY A 151 -9.66 -20.73 -13.70
C GLY A 151 -9.66 -19.27 -14.13
N SER A 152 -8.82 -18.96 -15.09
CA SER A 152 -8.74 -17.66 -15.74
C SER A 152 -8.21 -17.85 -17.16
N THR A 153 -8.86 -17.25 -18.15
CA THR A 153 -8.41 -17.35 -19.55
C THR A 153 -7.03 -16.76 -19.77
N PHE A 154 -6.73 -15.62 -19.14
CA PHE A 154 -5.44 -14.91 -19.28
C PHE A 154 -4.52 -15.07 -18.07
N GLY A 155 -4.99 -15.62 -16.95
CA GLY A 155 -4.18 -15.85 -15.77
C GLY A 155 -3.04 -16.83 -16.05
N GLY A 156 -1.83 -16.51 -15.59
CA GLY A 156 -0.65 -17.36 -15.78
C GLY A 156 -0.13 -17.42 -17.24
N ASN A 157 -0.52 -16.47 -18.11
CA ASN A 157 -0.03 -16.46 -19.48
C ASN A 157 1.51 -16.27 -19.54
N PRO A 158 2.19 -16.87 -20.54
CA PRO A 158 3.65 -16.85 -20.62
C PRO A 158 4.25 -15.45 -20.68
N LEU A 159 3.61 -14.51 -21.37
CA LEU A 159 4.10 -13.13 -21.47
C LEU A 159 4.11 -12.44 -20.10
N GLY A 160 2.99 -12.52 -19.36
CA GLY A 160 2.91 -11.97 -18.00
C GLY A 160 3.92 -12.58 -17.04
N ALA A 161 4.14 -13.90 -17.14
CA ALA A 161 5.13 -14.62 -16.33
C ALA A 161 6.57 -14.16 -16.62
N VAL A 162 6.93 -13.99 -17.90
CA VAL A 162 8.26 -13.50 -18.31
C VAL A 162 8.46 -12.06 -17.85
N VAL A 163 7.48 -11.17 -18.05
CA VAL A 163 7.55 -9.78 -17.61
C VAL A 163 7.72 -9.69 -16.09
N ALA A 164 6.94 -10.44 -15.31
CA ALA A 164 7.07 -10.47 -13.84
C ALA A 164 8.46 -10.94 -13.40
N LYS A 165 8.94 -12.02 -14.00
CA LYS A 165 10.28 -12.57 -13.72
C LYS A 165 11.39 -11.55 -13.99
N GLU A 166 11.36 -10.90 -15.15
CA GLU A 166 12.38 -9.91 -15.51
C GLU A 166 12.27 -8.62 -14.67
N SER A 167 11.06 -8.21 -14.30
CA SER A 167 10.84 -7.10 -13.37
C SER A 167 11.48 -7.36 -11.99
N ILE A 168 11.26 -8.55 -11.44
CA ILE A 168 11.89 -8.95 -10.15
C ILE A 168 13.40 -9.02 -10.29
N LYS A 169 13.92 -9.67 -11.34
CA LYS A 169 15.37 -9.74 -11.58
C LYS A 169 16.00 -8.36 -11.69
N PHE A 170 15.36 -7.44 -12.42
CA PHE A 170 15.83 -6.06 -12.55
C PHE A 170 15.86 -5.37 -11.16
N ALA A 171 14.78 -5.47 -10.40
CA ALA A 171 14.69 -4.87 -9.08
C ALA A 171 15.80 -5.36 -8.13
N LEU A 172 16.09 -6.66 -8.15
CA LEU A 172 17.15 -7.27 -7.33
C LEU A 172 18.54 -6.90 -7.83
N SER A 173 18.81 -7.02 -9.15
CA SER A 173 20.12 -6.74 -9.74
C SER A 173 20.54 -5.28 -9.61
N LYS A 174 19.58 -4.34 -9.63
CA LYS A 174 19.82 -2.91 -9.42
C LYS A 174 19.73 -2.47 -7.97
N ASN A 175 19.51 -3.42 -7.05
CA ASN A 175 19.38 -3.16 -5.62
C ASN A 175 18.37 -2.02 -5.32
N LEU A 176 17.18 -2.10 -5.95
CA LEU A 176 16.19 -1.04 -5.86
C LEU A 176 15.64 -0.86 -4.44
N SER A 177 15.73 -1.87 -3.58
CA SER A 177 15.41 -1.75 -2.15
C SER A 177 16.31 -0.72 -1.46
N LYS A 178 17.62 -0.79 -1.71
CA LYS A 178 18.59 0.18 -1.15
C LYS A 178 18.30 1.59 -1.70
N ASN A 179 18.11 1.71 -3.02
CA ASN A 179 17.78 3.00 -3.62
C ASN A 179 16.49 3.59 -3.04
N ALA A 180 15.44 2.76 -2.87
CA ALA A 180 14.18 3.22 -2.29
C ALA A 180 14.35 3.70 -0.84
N THR A 181 15.19 3.04 -0.05
CA THR A 181 15.53 3.45 1.31
C THR A 181 16.23 4.81 1.30
N GLU A 182 17.35 4.94 0.57
CA GLU A 182 18.18 6.15 0.56
C GLU A 182 17.44 7.36 -0.01
N MET A 183 16.78 7.19 -1.16
CA MET A 183 16.01 8.27 -1.79
C MET A 183 14.75 8.62 -1.01
N GLY A 184 14.15 7.65 -0.34
CA GLY A 184 13.00 7.87 0.54
C GLY A 184 13.37 8.69 1.78
N VAL A 185 14.50 8.43 2.41
CA VAL A 185 15.03 9.24 3.53
C VAL A 185 15.29 10.67 3.05
N LEU A 186 16.06 10.82 1.96
CA LEU A 186 16.37 12.13 1.38
C LEU A 186 15.10 12.94 1.06
N PHE A 187 14.08 12.27 0.49
CA PHE A 187 12.82 12.93 0.14
C PHE A 187 12.09 13.42 1.39
N ARG A 188 11.91 12.57 2.41
CA ARG A 188 11.23 12.94 3.66
C ARG A 188 11.98 14.03 4.43
N GLU A 189 13.30 13.97 4.53
CA GLU A 189 14.11 15.02 5.18
C GLU A 189 13.89 16.39 4.52
N ASN A 190 13.79 16.44 3.21
CA ASN A 190 13.54 17.70 2.51
C ASN A 190 12.06 18.12 2.59
N LEU A 191 11.11 17.19 2.64
CA LEU A 191 9.71 17.51 2.94
C LEU A 191 9.55 18.06 4.37
N GLU A 192 10.31 17.57 5.36
CA GLU A 192 10.32 18.13 6.72
C GLU A 192 10.83 19.59 6.74
N LYS A 193 11.82 19.95 5.90
CA LYS A 193 12.23 21.35 5.73
C LYS A 193 11.09 22.19 5.15
N LEU A 194 10.31 21.68 4.19
CA LEU A 194 9.12 22.36 3.69
C LEU A 194 8.04 22.50 4.78
N ARG A 195 7.89 21.48 5.65
CA ARG A 195 6.95 21.55 6.78
C ARG A 195 7.30 22.69 7.76
N THR A 196 8.58 22.97 7.98
CA THR A 196 8.97 24.13 8.81
C THR A 196 8.67 25.47 8.12
N LYS A 197 8.68 25.50 6.79
CA LYS A 197 8.38 26.69 5.98
C LYS A 197 6.88 26.96 5.82
N TYR A 198 6.10 25.88 5.61
CA TYR A 198 4.67 25.96 5.30
C TYR A 198 3.83 25.31 6.41
N LYS A 199 3.15 26.12 7.21
CA LYS A 199 2.27 25.66 8.30
C LYS A 199 1.13 24.74 7.80
N LEU A 200 0.79 24.84 6.52
CA LEU A 200 -0.19 23.96 5.87
C LEU A 200 0.23 22.48 5.88
N ILE A 201 1.52 22.15 6.03
CA ILE A 201 1.98 20.78 6.13
C ILE A 201 1.94 20.33 7.58
N LYS A 202 0.95 19.51 7.94
CA LYS A 202 0.75 19.00 9.29
C LYS A 202 1.71 17.87 9.64
N LYS A 203 1.88 16.89 8.73
CA LYS A 203 2.67 15.69 8.97
C LYS A 203 3.24 15.13 7.67
N ILE A 204 4.44 14.55 7.76
CA ILE A 204 5.05 13.72 6.71
C ILE A 204 4.93 12.26 7.12
N ARG A 205 4.55 11.40 6.17
CA ARG A 205 4.45 9.94 6.34
C ARG A 205 5.23 9.22 5.26
N GLY A 206 5.69 8.03 5.54
CA GLY A 206 6.23 7.15 4.50
C GLY A 206 7.31 6.18 4.96
N LYS A 207 7.57 5.20 4.08
CA LYS A 207 8.64 4.23 4.19
C LYS A 207 9.21 3.94 2.79
N GLY A 208 10.52 3.97 2.61
CA GLY A 208 11.12 3.91 1.28
C GLY A 208 10.60 5.04 0.36
N LEU A 209 10.21 4.69 -0.85
CA LEU A 209 9.64 5.59 -1.85
C LEU A 209 8.09 5.56 -1.91
N LEU A 210 7.44 5.21 -0.81
CA LEU A 210 6.01 5.40 -0.60
C LEU A 210 5.83 6.47 0.48
N ASN A 211 5.47 7.70 0.08
CA ASN A 211 5.46 8.86 0.97
C ASN A 211 4.16 9.67 0.80
N ALA A 212 3.78 10.41 1.82
CA ALA A 212 2.68 11.37 1.77
C ALA A 212 2.95 12.59 2.66
N ILE A 213 2.39 13.71 2.26
CA ILE A 213 2.15 14.86 3.13
C ILE A 213 0.68 14.83 3.57
N VAL A 214 0.46 15.15 4.84
CA VAL A 214 -0.87 15.41 5.40
C VAL A 214 -0.98 16.92 5.57
N LEU A 215 -1.99 17.52 4.97
CA LEU A 215 -2.23 18.96 5.06
C LEU A 215 -3.10 19.28 6.29
N ASP A 216 -2.89 20.47 6.86
CA ASP A 216 -3.69 20.98 7.96
C ASP A 216 -4.92 21.71 7.42
N CYS A 217 -5.85 20.93 6.90
CA CYS A 217 -7.15 21.39 6.40
C CYS A 217 -8.19 20.29 6.59
N GLU A 218 -9.47 20.65 6.47
CA GLU A 218 -10.57 19.69 6.51
C GLU A 218 -10.46 18.63 5.41
N GLU A 219 -10.91 17.41 5.68
CA GLU A 219 -10.87 16.31 4.71
C GLU A 219 -11.70 16.58 3.44
N THR A 220 -12.72 17.43 3.54
CA THR A 220 -13.56 17.89 2.43
C THR A 220 -12.98 19.05 1.63
N SER A 221 -11.83 19.59 2.09
CA SER A 221 -11.17 20.73 1.47
C SER A 221 -10.71 20.46 0.04
N LYS A 222 -10.82 21.45 -0.83
CA LYS A 222 -10.29 21.41 -2.20
C LYS A 222 -8.79 21.71 -2.28
N VAL A 223 -8.16 22.14 -1.17
CA VAL A 223 -6.74 22.52 -1.13
C VAL A 223 -5.81 21.41 -1.62
N PRO A 224 -5.95 20.12 -1.23
CA PRO A 224 -5.07 19.06 -1.73
C PRO A 224 -5.17 18.89 -3.25
N TRP A 225 -6.37 19.03 -3.80
CA TRP A 225 -6.57 18.98 -5.25
C TRP A 225 -5.92 20.16 -5.96
N GLN A 226 -6.16 21.39 -5.48
CA GLN A 226 -5.58 22.61 -6.05
C GLN A 226 -4.05 22.55 -6.02
N LEU A 227 -3.46 22.16 -4.88
CA LEU A 227 -2.01 21.99 -4.74
C LEU A 227 -1.46 20.94 -5.71
N SER A 228 -2.19 19.84 -5.90
CA SER A 228 -1.78 18.79 -6.85
C SER A 228 -1.83 19.27 -8.31
N LEU A 229 -2.76 20.14 -8.67
CA LEU A 229 -2.79 20.79 -9.97
C LEU A 229 -1.58 21.73 -10.16
N LYS A 230 -1.25 22.55 -9.16
CA LYS A 230 -0.04 23.40 -9.20
C LYS A 230 1.24 22.56 -9.31
N MET A 231 1.34 21.46 -8.56
CA MET A 231 2.46 20.53 -8.69
C MET A 231 2.57 19.96 -10.10
N ARG A 232 1.44 19.56 -10.70
CA ARG A 232 1.39 19.08 -12.09
C ARG A 232 1.89 20.15 -13.06
N ASP A 233 1.41 21.37 -12.95
CA ASP A 233 1.76 22.48 -13.83
C ASP A 233 3.24 22.85 -13.70
N ASN A 234 3.80 22.69 -12.51
CA ASN A 234 5.23 22.80 -12.23
C ASN A 234 6.06 21.55 -12.59
N GLY A 235 5.43 20.48 -13.06
CA GLY A 235 6.12 19.27 -13.55
C GLY A 235 6.29 18.15 -12.53
N VAL A 236 5.50 18.13 -11.44
CA VAL A 236 5.45 17.03 -10.47
C VAL A 236 4.06 16.42 -10.42
N LEU A 237 3.96 15.15 -10.80
CA LEU A 237 2.71 14.41 -10.64
C LEU A 237 2.62 13.81 -9.23
N ALA A 238 1.62 14.23 -8.47
CA ALA A 238 1.29 13.72 -7.16
C ALA A 238 -0.21 13.38 -7.10
N LYS A 239 -0.60 12.48 -6.21
CA LYS A 239 -1.99 12.02 -6.13
C LYS A 239 -2.63 12.46 -4.81
N PRO A 240 -3.66 13.32 -4.83
CA PRO A 240 -4.53 13.51 -3.67
C PRO A 240 -5.16 12.17 -3.29
N THR A 241 -5.20 11.86 -2.01
CA THR A 241 -5.75 10.61 -1.49
C THR A 241 -6.40 10.84 -0.12
N GLN A 242 -7.56 10.25 0.11
CA GLN A 242 -8.27 10.29 1.39
C GLN A 242 -8.29 11.70 2.04
N GLY A 243 -9.05 12.61 1.45
CA GLY A 243 -9.28 13.95 2.00
C GLY A 243 -8.04 14.86 1.90
N ASN A 244 -7.40 15.13 3.01
CA ASN A 244 -6.34 16.15 3.14
C ASN A 244 -4.90 15.62 2.92
N LYS A 245 -4.74 14.55 2.16
CA LYS A 245 -3.43 13.91 1.97
C LYS A 245 -3.00 13.94 0.51
N ILE A 246 -1.69 14.12 0.25
CA ILE A 246 -1.10 14.01 -1.09
C ILE A 246 0.01 12.96 -1.05
N ARG A 247 -0.13 11.91 -1.88
CA ARG A 247 0.79 10.79 -1.96
C ARG A 247 1.82 10.99 -3.07
N PHE A 248 3.07 10.60 -2.77
CA PHE A 248 4.21 10.54 -3.67
C PHE A 248 4.74 9.12 -3.76
N ALA A 249 4.79 8.57 -4.97
CA ALA A 249 5.33 7.26 -5.25
C ALA A 249 6.15 7.30 -6.56
N PRO A 250 7.33 7.95 -6.54
CA PRO A 250 8.16 8.10 -7.73
C PRO A 250 8.68 6.75 -8.22
N PRO A 251 9.21 6.67 -9.46
CA PRO A 251 9.87 5.46 -9.96
C PRO A 251 10.99 5.00 -9.01
N LEU A 252 11.13 3.68 -8.82
CA LEU A 252 12.16 3.11 -7.92
C LEU A 252 13.59 3.41 -8.36
N ILE A 253 13.80 3.76 -9.62
CA ILE A 253 15.10 4.15 -10.20
C ILE A 253 15.41 5.64 -10.03
N ILE A 254 14.56 6.41 -9.36
CA ILE A 254 14.76 7.85 -9.14
C ILE A 254 16.10 8.09 -8.44
N ASN A 255 16.82 9.12 -8.85
CA ASN A 255 18.11 9.48 -8.27
C ASN A 255 18.04 10.76 -7.42
N LYS A 256 19.13 11.05 -6.70
CA LYS A 256 19.25 12.24 -5.83
C LYS A 256 18.96 13.55 -6.55
N LYS A 257 19.48 13.74 -7.78
CA LYS A 257 19.26 14.97 -8.58
C LYS A 257 17.78 15.18 -8.88
N GLN A 258 17.07 14.08 -9.24
CA GLN A 258 15.64 14.11 -9.53
C GLN A 258 14.80 14.38 -8.27
N ILE A 259 15.15 13.78 -7.12
CA ILE A 259 14.49 14.06 -5.83
C ILE A 259 14.63 15.54 -5.48
N LEU A 260 15.85 16.10 -5.54
CA LEU A 260 16.08 17.50 -5.19
C LEU A 260 15.38 18.46 -6.18
N LYS A 261 15.30 18.09 -7.47
CA LYS A 261 14.50 18.85 -8.43
C LYS A 261 13.01 18.80 -8.07
N ALA A 262 12.46 17.63 -7.76
CA ALA A 262 11.06 17.49 -7.38
C ALA A 262 10.73 18.33 -6.11
N ILE A 263 11.60 18.34 -5.11
CA ILE A 263 11.43 19.15 -3.90
C ILE A 263 11.35 20.65 -4.22
N LYS A 264 12.21 21.15 -5.12
CA LYS A 264 12.13 22.57 -5.55
C LYS A 264 10.79 22.89 -6.22
N LEU A 265 10.32 22.01 -7.10
CA LEU A 265 9.04 22.21 -7.78
C LEU A 265 7.84 22.10 -6.83
N ILE A 266 7.92 21.23 -5.82
CA ILE A 266 6.93 21.14 -4.74
C ILE A 266 6.95 22.45 -3.92
N ASP A 267 8.13 22.97 -3.57
CA ASP A 267 8.29 24.26 -2.86
C ASP A 267 7.64 25.41 -3.63
N THR A 268 7.95 25.53 -4.93
CA THR A 268 7.29 26.50 -5.82
C THR A 268 5.77 26.35 -5.79
N SER A 269 5.26 25.12 -5.89
CA SER A 269 3.81 24.87 -5.90
C SER A 269 3.11 25.28 -4.60
N PHE A 270 3.79 25.16 -3.46
CA PHE A 270 3.28 25.68 -2.18
C PHE A 270 3.32 27.21 -2.12
N SER A 271 4.32 27.85 -2.71
CA SER A 271 4.41 29.32 -2.70
C SER A 271 3.38 29.99 -3.61
N GLU A 272 2.81 29.25 -4.55
CA GLU A 272 1.78 29.71 -5.49
C GLU A 272 0.34 29.40 -5.00
N LEU A 273 0.18 28.74 -3.87
CA LEU A 273 -1.13 28.36 -3.34
C LEU A 273 -1.75 29.51 -2.57
#